data_4997f4b05411d291213dc6afb7d041ff
#
_entry.id   4997f4b05411d291213dc6afb7d041ff
#
_cell.length_a   1.000
_cell.length_b   1.000
_cell.length_c   1.000
_cell.angle_alpha   90.00
_cell.angle_beta   90.00
_cell.angle_gamma   90.00
#
_symmetry.space_group_name_H-M   'P 1'
#
loop_
_entity.id
_entity.type
_entity.pdbx_description
1 polymer ?
#
loop_
_entity_poly.entity_id
_entity_poly.type
_entity_poly.pdbx_seq_one_letter_code
_entity_poly.pdbx_strand_id
1 'polypeptide(L)'
;EIVILNADRDGIEQIAETLKQRQNIAAVHILSHGAAASLQLGGTELNLSNIESYRNYLETWFALPAAEANSNYSITAKPEILLYGCNVAATEAGVAFVERLSQLTGANIAASDNLTGSAALGGDWELEVTTGNIETPLAFSAEAREAYNGVLADLNQTTGDFNGLVNAI
;
A
#
# COMPACT_ATOMS: atom_id res chain seq x y z
N GLU A 1 1.45 -13.95 -2.10
CA GLU A 1 1.62 -14.21 -0.65
C GLU A 1 0.91 -13.13 0.15
N ILE A 2 0.21 -13.50 1.23
CA ILE A 2 -0.49 -12.59 2.12
C ILE A 2 0.30 -12.49 3.42
N VAL A 3 0.49 -11.27 3.94
CA VAL A 3 1.12 -10.99 5.21
C VAL A 3 0.19 -10.11 6.04
N ILE A 4 -0.13 -10.54 7.25
CA ILE A 4 -0.94 -9.78 8.20
C ILE A 4 -0.01 -9.07 9.16
N LEU A 5 -0.11 -7.74 9.22
CA LEU A 5 0.67 -6.93 10.15
C LEU A 5 0.11 -7.06 11.56
N ASN A 6 1.00 -7.25 12.53
CA ASN A 6 0.62 -7.24 13.95
C ASN A 6 0.26 -5.81 14.38
N ALA A 7 -0.93 -5.62 14.94
CA ALA A 7 -1.44 -4.33 15.36
C ALA A 7 -0.67 -3.69 16.54
N ASP A 8 0.08 -4.50 17.32
CA ASP A 8 0.87 -4.03 18.45
C ASP A 8 2.32 -3.66 18.10
N ARG A 9 2.68 -3.77 16.81
CA ARG A 9 4.03 -3.47 16.29
C ARG A 9 3.99 -2.40 15.21
N ASP A 10 5.11 -1.71 15.04
CA ASP A 10 5.29 -0.77 13.94
C ASP A 10 5.15 -1.49 12.58
N GLY A 11 4.19 -1.03 11.76
CA GLY A 11 3.88 -1.67 10.48
C GLY A 11 4.93 -1.41 9.40
N ILE A 12 5.60 -0.25 9.45
CA ILE A 12 6.64 0.10 8.47
C ILE A 12 7.85 -0.82 8.67
N GLU A 13 8.24 -1.06 9.93
CA GLU A 13 9.30 -2.01 10.25
C GLU A 13 8.93 -3.43 9.83
N GLN A 14 7.69 -3.87 10.11
CA GLN A 14 7.21 -5.20 9.71
C GLN A 14 7.24 -5.40 8.19
N ILE A 15 6.84 -4.39 7.41
CA ILE A 15 6.91 -4.43 5.95
C ILE A 15 8.36 -4.54 5.51
N ALA A 16 9.26 -3.72 6.05
CA ALA A 16 10.68 -3.76 5.71
C ALA A 16 11.32 -5.12 6.04
N GLU A 17 11.03 -5.69 7.23
CA GLU A 17 11.46 -7.03 7.62
C GLU A 17 10.95 -8.11 6.65
N THR A 18 9.70 -7.99 6.24
CA THR A 18 9.04 -8.90 5.31
C THR A 18 9.69 -8.87 3.92
N LEU A 19 9.86 -7.67 3.37
CA LEU A 19 10.41 -7.47 2.03
C LEU A 19 11.90 -7.85 1.96
N LYS A 20 12.66 -7.60 3.01
CA LYS A 20 14.09 -7.98 3.11
C LYS A 20 14.33 -9.48 2.92
N GLN A 21 13.35 -10.31 3.24
CA GLN A 21 13.45 -11.78 3.10
C GLN A 21 13.05 -12.28 1.71
N ARG A 22 12.72 -11.40 0.80
CA ARG A 22 12.19 -11.70 -0.53
C ARG A 22 13.03 -11.05 -1.62
N GLN A 23 13.00 -11.64 -2.80
CA GLN A 23 13.71 -11.15 -3.97
C GLN A 23 12.75 -10.96 -5.13
N ASN A 24 13.09 -10.06 -6.05
CA ASN A 24 12.35 -9.84 -7.30
C ASN A 24 10.88 -9.49 -7.08
N ILE A 25 10.58 -8.65 -6.06
CA ILE A 25 9.22 -8.19 -5.82
C ILE A 25 8.87 -7.15 -6.87
N ALA A 26 7.88 -7.47 -7.70
CA ALA A 26 7.38 -6.57 -8.73
C ALA A 26 6.34 -5.60 -8.16
N ALA A 27 5.48 -6.09 -7.25
CA ALA A 27 4.43 -5.25 -6.67
C ALA A 27 4.12 -5.62 -5.21
N VAL A 28 3.64 -4.62 -4.47
CA VAL A 28 3.12 -4.75 -3.10
C VAL A 28 1.73 -4.13 -3.05
N HIS A 29 0.75 -4.90 -2.61
CA HIS A 29 -0.60 -4.42 -2.34
C HIS A 29 -0.75 -4.17 -0.84
N ILE A 30 -1.10 -2.95 -0.46
CA ILE A 30 -1.30 -2.56 0.94
C ILE A 30 -2.78 -2.28 1.16
N LEU A 31 -3.40 -3.16 1.94
CA LEU A 31 -4.78 -2.99 2.41
C LEU A 31 -4.73 -2.45 3.83
N SER A 32 -5.22 -1.26 4.03
CA SER A 32 -5.26 -0.62 5.33
C SER A 32 -6.40 0.37 5.44
N HIS A 33 -6.69 0.82 6.66
CA HIS A 33 -7.43 2.05 6.80
C HIS A 33 -6.57 3.23 6.33
N GLY A 34 -7.22 4.23 5.75
CA GLY A 34 -6.57 5.44 5.27
C GLY A 34 -7.39 6.69 5.56
N ALA A 35 -6.72 7.81 5.52
CA ALA A 35 -7.29 9.15 5.52
C ALA A 35 -6.41 10.04 4.66
N ALA A 36 -6.84 11.29 4.40
CA ALA A 36 -6.05 12.23 3.60
C ALA A 36 -4.61 12.33 4.12
N ALA A 37 -3.65 11.97 3.28
CA ALA A 37 -2.22 11.95 3.56
C ALA A 37 -1.80 11.02 4.71
N SER A 38 -2.55 9.95 5.00
CA SER A 38 -2.17 8.99 6.03
C SER A 38 -2.61 7.55 5.74
N LEU A 39 -1.87 6.59 6.28
CA LEU A 39 -2.13 5.14 6.25
C LEU A 39 -1.94 4.55 7.65
N GLN A 40 -2.86 3.70 8.08
CA GLN A 40 -2.71 2.91 9.29
C GLN A 40 -2.02 1.59 8.98
N LEU A 41 -0.79 1.41 9.44
CA LEU A 41 0.03 0.23 9.19
C LEU A 41 0.40 -0.45 10.52
N GLY A 42 -0.24 -1.60 10.82
CA GLY A 42 -0.09 -2.22 12.13
C GLY A 42 -0.43 -1.24 13.27
N GLY A 43 0.47 -1.09 14.23
CA GLY A 43 0.35 -0.13 15.34
C GLY A 43 0.71 1.31 15.00
N THR A 44 1.06 1.63 13.74
CA THR A 44 1.61 2.92 13.35
C THR A 44 0.77 3.60 12.29
N GLU A 45 0.50 4.89 12.47
CA GLU A 45 0.01 5.77 11.42
C GLU A 45 1.20 6.40 10.70
N LEU A 46 1.32 6.13 9.39
CA LEU A 46 2.28 6.79 8.51
C LEU A 46 1.61 7.98 7.83
N ASN A 47 2.20 9.17 7.97
CA ASN A 47 1.68 10.40 7.38
C ASN A 47 2.81 11.38 6.98
N LEU A 48 2.46 12.51 6.34
CA LEU A 48 3.44 13.51 5.90
C LEU A 48 4.33 14.06 7.02
N SER A 49 3.84 14.12 8.26
CA SER A 49 4.61 14.71 9.37
C SER A 49 5.69 13.76 9.90
N ASN A 50 5.54 12.46 9.73
CA ASN A 50 6.47 11.46 10.25
C ASN A 50 7.17 10.61 9.18
N ILE A 51 6.78 10.70 7.91
CA ILE A 51 7.34 9.87 6.82
C ILE A 51 8.88 9.97 6.72
N GLU A 52 9.44 11.14 7.01
CA GLU A 52 10.89 11.34 6.98
C GLU A 52 11.63 10.56 8.09
N SER A 53 10.99 10.33 9.23
CA SER A 53 11.58 9.51 10.30
C SER A 53 11.69 8.04 9.92
N TYR A 54 10.88 7.59 8.96
CA TYR A 54 10.89 6.22 8.42
C TYR A 54 11.73 6.05 7.15
N ARG A 55 12.43 7.10 6.69
CA ARG A 55 13.27 7.07 5.48
C ARG A 55 14.13 5.82 5.40
N ASN A 56 14.86 5.49 6.45
CA ASN A 56 15.78 4.36 6.46
C ASN A 56 15.11 3.00 6.22
N TYR A 57 13.85 2.85 6.63
CA TYR A 57 13.06 1.65 6.37
C TYR A 57 12.49 1.67 4.95
N LEU A 58 11.88 2.79 4.54
CA LEU A 58 11.22 2.94 3.24
C LEU A 58 12.19 2.75 2.08
N GLU A 59 13.41 3.29 2.17
CA GLU A 59 14.47 3.13 1.16
C GLU A 59 14.94 1.67 1.01
N THR A 60 14.64 0.80 1.99
CA THR A 60 15.00 -0.63 1.91
C THR A 60 13.92 -1.51 1.32
N TRP A 61 12.69 -1.02 1.11
CA TRP A 61 11.56 -1.87 0.69
C TRP A 61 11.83 -2.61 -0.61
N PHE A 62 12.50 -1.98 -1.56
CA PHE A 62 12.83 -2.57 -2.86
C PHE A 62 14.34 -2.51 -3.17
N ALA A 63 15.17 -2.31 -2.13
CA ALA A 63 16.61 -2.29 -2.29
C ALA A 63 17.11 -3.68 -2.73
N LEU A 64 17.90 -3.71 -3.80
CA LEU A 64 18.55 -4.95 -4.21
C LEU A 64 19.62 -5.35 -3.17
N PRO A 65 19.78 -6.65 -2.89
CA PRO A 65 20.91 -7.13 -2.10
C PRO A 65 22.23 -6.65 -2.70
N ALA A 66 23.18 -6.25 -1.85
CA ALA A 66 24.47 -5.72 -2.30
C ALA A 66 25.23 -6.68 -3.25
N ALA A 67 24.98 -7.98 -3.16
CA ALA A 67 25.55 -9.00 -4.06
C ALA A 67 24.99 -8.90 -5.50
N GLU A 68 23.80 -8.39 -5.68
CA GLU A 68 23.13 -8.26 -6.99
C GLU A 68 23.27 -6.87 -7.61
N ALA A 69 23.67 -5.87 -6.83
CA ALA A 69 23.90 -4.50 -7.31
C ALA A 69 24.97 -4.39 -8.41
N ASN A 70 25.84 -5.40 -8.54
CA ASN A 70 26.89 -5.50 -9.57
C ASN A 70 26.53 -6.46 -10.72
N SER A 71 25.33 -7.05 -10.71
CA SER A 71 24.89 -7.87 -11.84
C SER A 71 24.39 -6.95 -12.97
N ASN A 72 24.64 -7.31 -14.22
CA ASN A 72 24.07 -6.65 -15.40
C ASN A 72 22.55 -6.89 -15.52
N TYR A 73 21.88 -7.16 -14.39
CA TYR A 73 20.44 -7.32 -14.32
C TYR A 73 19.80 -5.91 -14.34
N SER A 74 19.42 -5.49 -15.52
CA SER A 74 18.63 -4.27 -15.68
C SER A 74 17.21 -4.56 -15.19
N ILE A 75 16.83 -4.02 -14.04
CA ILE A 75 15.42 -3.94 -13.68
C ILE A 75 14.79 -2.98 -14.68
N THR A 76 14.08 -3.51 -15.66
CA THR A 76 13.47 -2.73 -16.75
C THR A 76 12.22 -2.00 -16.30
N ALA A 77 11.58 -2.42 -15.19
CA ALA A 77 10.39 -1.80 -14.62
C ALA A 77 10.63 -1.44 -13.14
N LYS A 78 10.13 -0.28 -12.73
CA LYS A 78 10.09 0.09 -11.30
C LYS A 78 9.11 -0.83 -10.56
N PRO A 79 9.39 -1.20 -9.30
CA PRO A 79 8.40 -1.86 -8.47
C PRO A 79 7.16 -0.98 -8.28
N GLU A 80 6.04 -1.59 -7.94
CA GLU A 80 4.77 -0.91 -7.81
C GLU A 80 4.16 -1.11 -6.42
N ILE A 81 3.50 -0.10 -5.90
CA ILE A 81 2.72 -0.17 -4.66
C ILE A 81 1.29 0.27 -4.95
N LEU A 82 0.32 -0.60 -4.62
CA LEU A 82 -1.09 -0.29 -4.74
C LEU A 82 -1.68 -0.11 -3.33
N LEU A 83 -2.17 1.10 -3.04
CA LEU A 83 -2.67 1.50 -1.72
C LEU A 83 -4.20 1.53 -1.73
N TYR A 84 -4.81 0.58 -1.03
CA TYR A 84 -6.27 0.43 -0.93
C TYR A 84 -6.84 1.07 0.34
N GLY A 85 -6.25 2.16 0.79
CA GLY A 85 -6.78 2.93 1.92
C GLY A 85 -7.71 4.04 1.43
N CYS A 86 -8.84 4.26 2.09
CA CYS A 86 -9.76 5.34 1.72
C CYS A 86 -9.09 6.71 1.82
N ASN A 87 -9.34 7.56 0.83
CA ASN A 87 -8.93 8.98 0.81
C ASN A 87 -7.43 9.25 0.96
N VAL A 88 -6.55 8.26 0.83
CA VAL A 88 -5.10 8.43 1.05
C VAL A 88 -4.54 9.54 0.17
N ALA A 89 -4.93 9.56 -1.09
CA ALA A 89 -4.51 10.57 -2.06
C ALA A 89 -5.47 11.78 -2.17
N ALA A 90 -6.49 11.83 -1.33
CA ALA A 90 -7.41 12.98 -1.30
C ALA A 90 -6.66 14.25 -0.91
N THR A 91 -7.01 15.36 -1.58
CA THR A 91 -6.41 16.68 -1.38
C THR A 91 -4.96 16.79 -1.86
N GLU A 92 -4.45 18.01 -1.93
CA GLU A 92 -3.04 18.29 -2.27
C GLU A 92 -2.06 17.61 -1.29
N ALA A 93 -2.43 17.53 -0.01
CA ALA A 93 -1.61 16.86 0.99
C ALA A 93 -1.53 15.35 0.78
N GLY A 94 -2.65 14.72 0.34
CA GLY A 94 -2.67 13.30 -0.01
C GLY A 94 -1.80 12.99 -1.21
N VAL A 95 -1.90 13.80 -2.27
CA VAL A 95 -1.02 13.68 -3.45
C VAL A 95 0.45 13.84 -3.04
N ALA A 96 0.79 14.86 -2.25
CA ALA A 96 2.15 15.09 -1.78
C ALA A 96 2.69 13.93 -0.92
N PHE A 97 1.83 13.30 -0.11
CA PHE A 97 2.18 12.11 0.67
C PHE A 97 2.51 10.92 -0.24
N VAL A 98 1.68 10.63 -1.24
CA VAL A 98 1.88 9.53 -2.20
C VAL A 98 3.14 9.77 -3.03
N GLU A 99 3.37 11.00 -3.50
CA GLU A 99 4.60 11.38 -4.20
C GLU A 99 5.85 11.19 -3.33
N ARG A 100 5.76 11.60 -2.05
CA ARG A 100 6.87 11.44 -1.12
C ARG A 100 7.19 9.99 -0.82
N LEU A 101 6.17 9.17 -0.62
CA LEU A 101 6.33 7.73 -0.42
C LEU A 101 6.97 7.07 -1.65
N SER A 102 6.54 7.45 -2.87
CA SER A 102 7.14 7.00 -4.12
C SER A 102 8.63 7.36 -4.23
N GLN A 103 9.00 8.58 -3.85
CA GLN A 103 10.40 9.02 -3.86
C GLN A 103 11.28 8.21 -2.89
N LEU A 104 10.76 7.92 -1.69
CA LEU A 104 11.52 7.20 -0.66
C LEU A 104 11.64 5.70 -0.97
N THR A 105 10.60 5.08 -1.49
CA THR A 105 10.61 3.65 -1.82
C THR A 105 11.22 3.34 -3.19
N GLY A 106 11.28 4.35 -4.08
CA GLY A 106 11.67 4.17 -5.48
C GLY A 106 10.61 3.49 -6.35
N ALA A 107 9.42 3.20 -5.80
CA ALA A 107 8.32 2.53 -6.48
C ALA A 107 7.37 3.52 -7.19
N ASN A 108 6.69 3.06 -8.25
CA ASN A 108 5.48 3.72 -8.71
C ASN A 108 4.32 3.37 -7.77
N ILE A 109 3.47 4.33 -7.45
CA ILE A 109 2.36 4.13 -6.51
C ILE A 109 1.04 4.47 -7.19
N ALA A 110 0.02 3.64 -6.93
CA ALA A 110 -1.38 3.95 -7.17
C ALA A 110 -2.12 4.03 -5.83
N ALA A 111 -2.96 5.05 -5.64
CA ALA A 111 -3.69 5.29 -4.40
C ALA A 111 -5.09 5.87 -4.67
N SER A 112 -6.04 5.54 -3.80
CA SER A 112 -7.40 6.06 -3.89
C SER A 112 -7.51 7.49 -3.31
N ASP A 113 -8.26 8.34 -3.99
CA ASP A 113 -8.60 9.69 -3.53
C ASP A 113 -10.02 9.79 -2.92
N ASN A 114 -10.73 8.67 -2.86
CA ASN A 114 -12.11 8.55 -2.35
C ASN A 114 -12.27 7.33 -1.41
N LEU A 115 -13.50 6.84 -1.23
CA LEU A 115 -13.79 5.66 -0.43
C LEU A 115 -13.49 4.38 -1.22
N THR A 116 -12.59 3.54 -0.70
CA THR A 116 -12.30 2.22 -1.29
C THR A 116 -13.22 1.16 -0.72
N GLY A 117 -13.97 0.46 -1.59
CA GLY A 117 -14.87 -0.62 -1.19
C GLY A 117 -16.20 -0.65 -1.90
N SER A 118 -17.26 -0.97 -1.17
CA SER A 118 -18.61 -1.20 -1.71
C SER A 118 -19.22 0.04 -2.34
N ALA A 119 -19.69 -0.08 -3.57
CA ALA A 119 -20.43 0.98 -4.27
C ALA A 119 -21.77 1.33 -3.57
N ALA A 120 -22.36 0.38 -2.85
CA ALA A 120 -23.57 0.63 -2.06
C ALA A 120 -23.35 1.62 -0.90
N LEU A 121 -22.09 1.76 -0.47
CA LEU A 121 -21.65 2.71 0.56
C LEU A 121 -20.94 3.94 -0.03
N GLY A 122 -20.98 4.09 -1.35
CA GLY A 122 -20.35 5.22 -2.06
C GLY A 122 -18.86 5.03 -2.32
N GLY A 123 -18.34 3.81 -2.18
CA GLY A 123 -16.94 3.46 -2.49
C GLY A 123 -16.80 2.85 -3.89
N ASP A 124 -15.57 2.71 -4.31
CA ASP A 124 -15.17 1.94 -5.48
C ASP A 124 -13.82 1.25 -5.24
N TRP A 125 -13.23 0.68 -6.28
CA TRP A 125 -11.92 0.00 -6.21
C TRP A 125 -10.91 0.65 -7.16
N GLU A 126 -11.18 1.86 -7.60
CA GLU A 126 -10.24 2.61 -8.42
C GLU A 126 -9.11 3.20 -7.57
N LEU A 127 -7.95 3.35 -8.16
CA LEU A 127 -6.79 3.98 -7.54
C LEU A 127 -6.39 5.13 -8.46
N GLU A 128 -7.07 6.28 -8.27
CA GLU A 128 -7.13 7.38 -9.24
C GLU A 128 -5.81 8.14 -9.36
N VAL A 129 -5.05 8.21 -8.26
CA VAL A 129 -3.79 8.97 -8.22
C VAL A 129 -2.61 8.04 -8.39
N THR A 130 -1.81 8.30 -9.44
CA THR A 130 -0.62 7.50 -9.75
C THR A 130 0.64 8.37 -9.85
N THR A 131 1.78 7.87 -9.36
CA THR A 131 3.10 8.54 -9.47
C THR A 131 3.89 8.09 -10.69
N GLY A 132 3.35 7.16 -11.48
CA GLY A 132 3.97 6.62 -12.70
C GLY A 132 3.05 5.61 -13.37
N ASN A 133 3.57 4.89 -14.37
CA ASN A 133 2.82 3.82 -15.01
C ASN A 133 2.63 2.65 -14.05
N ILE A 134 1.40 2.16 -13.92
CA ILE A 134 1.03 0.99 -13.11
C ILE A 134 0.54 -0.09 -14.07
N GLU A 135 1.22 -1.24 -14.06
CA GLU A 135 0.90 -2.40 -14.89
C GLU A 135 0.29 -3.54 -14.06
N THR A 136 0.51 -3.52 -12.75
CA THR A 136 -0.02 -4.53 -11.83
C THR A 136 -1.53 -4.43 -11.74
N PRO A 137 -2.27 -5.54 -11.97
CA PRO A 137 -3.73 -5.56 -11.79
C PRO A 137 -4.09 -5.41 -10.30
N LEU A 138 -5.36 -5.07 -10.03
CA LEU A 138 -5.87 -5.05 -8.66
C LEU A 138 -5.75 -6.43 -8.00
N ALA A 139 -5.52 -6.45 -6.67
CA ALA A 139 -5.34 -7.69 -5.90
C ALA A 139 -6.58 -8.59 -5.88
N PHE A 140 -7.77 -8.02 -6.10
CA PHE A 140 -9.04 -8.71 -5.94
C PHE A 140 -9.72 -8.95 -7.28
N SER A 141 -10.32 -10.14 -7.45
CA SER A 141 -11.19 -10.43 -8.59
C SER A 141 -12.43 -9.52 -8.60
N ALA A 142 -13.09 -9.40 -9.73
CA ALA A 142 -14.33 -8.63 -9.83
C ALA A 142 -15.40 -9.18 -8.86
N GLU A 143 -15.52 -10.50 -8.78
CA GLU A 143 -16.47 -11.18 -7.90
C GLU A 143 -16.20 -10.89 -6.42
N ALA A 144 -14.92 -10.86 -6.01
CA ALA A 144 -14.52 -10.54 -4.64
C ALA A 144 -14.85 -9.09 -4.29
N ARG A 145 -14.61 -8.16 -5.22
CA ARG A 145 -14.93 -6.75 -5.05
C ARG A 145 -16.44 -6.49 -4.97
N GLU A 146 -17.23 -7.18 -5.79
CA GLU A 146 -18.70 -7.11 -5.77
C GLU A 146 -19.31 -7.71 -4.49
N ALA A 147 -18.69 -8.77 -3.96
CA ALA A 147 -19.14 -9.43 -2.72
C ALA A 147 -18.79 -8.66 -1.45
N TYR A 148 -17.84 -7.71 -1.52
CA TYR A 148 -17.44 -6.92 -0.37
C TYR A 148 -18.48 -5.85 -0.04
N ASN A 149 -19.01 -5.88 1.19
CA ASN A 149 -20.12 -5.02 1.62
C ASN A 149 -19.68 -3.88 2.56
N GLY A 150 -18.38 -3.64 2.70
CA GLY A 150 -17.81 -2.58 3.54
C GLY A 150 -17.04 -1.54 2.74
N VAL A 151 -16.48 -0.55 3.44
CA VAL A 151 -15.45 0.36 2.95
C VAL A 151 -14.26 0.34 3.90
N LEU A 152 -13.06 0.61 3.41
CA LEU A 152 -11.82 0.53 4.18
C LEU A 152 -11.58 1.74 5.11
N ALA A 153 -12.54 2.68 5.19
CA ALA A 153 -12.43 3.91 6.00
C ALA A 153 -12.81 3.73 7.47
N ASP A 154 -13.47 2.63 7.86
CA ASP A 154 -14.01 2.50 9.20
C ASP A 154 -12.97 1.94 10.17
N LEU A 155 -12.30 2.85 10.89
CA LEU A 155 -11.35 2.51 11.97
C LEU A 155 -12.00 1.79 13.17
N ASN A 156 -13.34 1.78 13.23
CA ASN A 156 -14.09 1.15 14.32
C ASN A 156 -14.62 -0.25 13.95
N GLN A 157 -14.48 -0.67 12.70
CA GLN A 157 -14.83 -2.03 12.33
C GLN A 157 -13.74 -2.98 12.80
N THR A 158 -14.13 -3.86 13.70
CA THR A 158 -13.26 -4.93 14.21
C THR A 158 -12.76 -5.81 13.09
N THR A 159 -11.57 -6.36 13.27
CA THR A 159 -10.76 -7.24 12.40
C THR A 159 -11.50 -8.32 11.57
N GLY A 160 -12.84 -8.40 11.64
CA GLY A 160 -13.66 -9.34 10.89
C GLY A 160 -13.80 -9.03 9.39
N ASP A 161 -13.72 -7.76 9.00
CA ASP A 161 -14.07 -7.36 7.64
C ASP A 161 -12.98 -7.62 6.61
N PHE A 162 -11.70 -7.58 7.00
CA PHE A 162 -10.60 -7.94 6.12
C PHE A 162 -10.51 -9.45 5.81
N ASN A 163 -11.09 -10.31 6.65
CA ASN A 163 -11.04 -11.75 6.44
C ASN A 163 -11.74 -12.20 5.15
N GLY A 164 -12.78 -11.49 4.73
CA GLY A 164 -13.46 -11.75 3.46
C GLY A 164 -12.56 -11.44 2.25
N LEU A 165 -11.80 -10.35 2.32
CA LEU A 165 -10.87 -9.95 1.25
C LEU A 165 -9.61 -10.81 1.24
N VAL A 166 -9.04 -11.11 2.41
CA VAL A 166 -7.83 -11.94 2.55
C VAL A 166 -8.05 -13.36 2.02
N ASN A 167 -9.25 -13.91 2.10
CA ASN A 167 -9.59 -15.23 1.55
C ASN A 167 -9.92 -15.23 0.05
N ALA A 168 -9.94 -14.06 -0.59
CA ALA A 168 -10.29 -13.89 -2.00
C ALA A 168 -9.08 -13.63 -2.93
N ILE A 169 -7.85 -13.63 -2.36
CA ILE A 169 -6.58 -13.43 -3.09
C ILE A 169 -5.91 -14.75 -3.44
#